data_909ce225ff6625b60396e5452a7421fb
#
_entry.id   909ce225ff6625b60396e5452a7421fb
#
_cell.length_a   1.000
_cell.length_b   1.000
_cell.length_c   1.000
_cell.angle_alpha   90.00
_cell.angle_beta   90.00
_cell.angle_gamma   90.00
#
_symmetry.space_group_name_H-M   'P 1'
#
loop_
_entity.id
_entity.type
_entity.pdbx_description
1 polymer ?
#
loop_
_entity_poly.entity_id
_entity_poly.type
_entity_poly.pdbx_seq_one_letter_code
_entity_poly.pdbx_strand_id
1 'polypeptide(L)' 'MSEIIYQQRGFKNRTEYLMRLARDYGVPYDVVRNLANYLGSSEDFDKLVDMLEKWED' A
#
# COMPACT_ATOMS: atom_id res chain seq x y z
N MET A 1 -2.49 16.04 -4.35
CA MET A 1 -3.39 15.91 -3.41
C MET A 1 -3.15 14.78 -2.54
N SER A 2 -3.23 13.60 -3.04
CA SER A 2 -3.19 12.46 -2.17
C SER A 2 -1.86 12.21 -1.53
N GLU A 3 -0.78 12.80 -2.01
CA GLU A 3 0.54 12.50 -1.44
C GLU A 3 0.77 13.15 -0.09
N ILE A 4 -0.07 14.10 0.28
CA ILE A 4 0.08 14.72 1.59
C ILE A 4 -0.14 13.70 2.71
N ILE A 5 -1.11 12.79 2.55
CA ILE A 5 -1.37 11.82 3.59
C ILE A 5 -0.20 10.86 3.75
N TYR A 6 0.49 10.52 2.65
CA TYR A 6 1.66 9.65 2.75
C TYR A 6 2.79 10.34 3.49
N GLN A 7 3.00 11.62 3.21
CA GLN A 7 4.04 12.38 3.89
C GLN A 7 3.74 12.54 5.37
N GLN A 8 2.48 12.71 5.73
CA GLN A 8 2.09 12.80 7.13
C GLN A 8 2.36 11.51 7.88
N ARG A 9 2.42 10.39 7.18
CA ARG A 9 2.70 9.10 7.79
C ARG A 9 4.14 8.66 7.65
N GLY A 10 5.01 9.55 7.15
CA GLY A 10 6.43 9.27 7.08
C GLY A 10 6.93 8.71 5.77
N PHE A 11 6.13 8.78 4.70
CA PHE A 11 6.52 8.29 3.39
C PHE A 11 6.66 9.47 2.44
N LYS A 12 7.57 9.34 1.48
CA LYS A 12 7.74 10.40 0.49
C LYS A 12 6.53 10.53 -0.42
N ASN A 13 6.00 9.40 -0.84
CA ASN A 13 4.89 9.37 -1.78
C ASN A 13 4.22 8.00 -1.69
N ARG A 14 3.23 7.78 -2.55
CA ARG A 14 2.48 6.54 -2.54
C ARG A 14 3.37 5.34 -2.88
N THR A 15 4.30 5.51 -3.81
CA THR A 15 5.19 4.43 -4.20
C THR A 15 5.99 3.92 -3.01
N GLU A 16 6.54 4.83 -2.21
CA GLU A 16 7.29 4.43 -1.02
C GLU A 16 6.42 3.69 -0.03
N TYR A 17 5.19 4.15 0.14
CA TYR A 17 4.27 3.49 1.04
C TYR A 17 3.99 2.06 0.58
N LEU A 18 3.72 1.89 -0.72
CA LEU A 18 3.44 0.55 -1.25
C LEU A 18 4.65 -0.36 -1.14
N MET A 19 5.84 0.17 -1.36
CA MET A 19 7.06 -0.61 -1.20
C MET A 19 7.24 -1.07 0.24
N ARG A 20 6.90 -0.20 1.18
CA ARG A 20 6.99 -0.57 2.58
C ARG A 20 6.01 -1.67 2.94
N LEU A 21 4.79 -1.59 2.40
CA LEU A 21 3.81 -2.65 2.63
C LEU A 21 4.30 -3.97 2.07
N ALA A 22 4.88 -3.95 0.86
CA ALA A 22 5.39 -5.17 0.26
C ALA A 22 6.43 -5.81 1.15
N ARG A 23 7.33 -4.99 1.70
CA ARG A 23 8.38 -5.48 2.57
C ARG A 23 7.82 -6.01 3.89
N ASP A 24 6.90 -5.26 4.49
CA ASP A 24 6.39 -5.61 5.82
C ASP A 24 5.54 -6.87 5.80
N TYR A 25 4.80 -7.08 4.72
CA TYR A 25 3.93 -8.24 4.62
C TYR A 25 4.53 -9.38 3.81
N GLY A 26 5.73 -9.18 3.27
CA GLY A 26 6.38 -10.24 2.49
C GLY A 26 5.66 -10.56 1.20
N VAL A 27 4.99 -9.58 0.60
CA VAL A 27 4.26 -9.73 -0.67
C VAL A 27 5.05 -9.01 -1.76
N PRO A 28 5.18 -9.57 -2.97
CA PRO A 28 5.90 -8.88 -4.04
C PRO A 28 5.31 -7.49 -4.30
N TYR A 29 6.19 -6.53 -4.58
CA TYR A 29 5.76 -5.16 -4.78
C TYR A 29 4.73 -5.01 -5.91
N ASP A 30 4.96 -5.72 -7.02
CA ASP A 30 4.04 -5.60 -8.15
C ASP A 30 2.64 -6.11 -7.78
N VAL A 31 2.55 -7.10 -6.90
CA VAL A 31 1.25 -7.56 -6.40
C VAL A 31 0.59 -6.46 -5.57
N VAL A 32 1.36 -5.87 -4.66
CA VAL A 32 0.83 -4.78 -3.81
C VAL A 32 0.36 -3.63 -4.70
N ARG A 33 1.17 -3.26 -5.68
CA ARG A 33 0.83 -2.17 -6.57
C ARG A 33 -0.45 -2.46 -7.36
N ASN A 34 -0.58 -3.67 -7.87
CA ASN A 34 -1.77 -4.04 -8.63
C ASN A 34 -3.01 -3.99 -7.76
N LEU A 35 -2.92 -4.49 -6.53
CA LEU A 35 -4.05 -4.42 -5.61
C LEU A 35 -4.39 -2.97 -5.28
N ALA A 36 -3.38 -2.15 -5.04
CA ALA A 36 -3.60 -0.75 -4.71
C ALA A 36 -4.29 -0.02 -5.86
N ASN A 37 -3.89 -0.31 -7.09
CA ASN A 37 -4.51 0.32 -8.24
C ASN A 37 -5.93 -0.18 -8.45
N TYR A 38 -6.17 -1.43 -8.16
CA TYR A 38 -7.52 -2.00 -8.28
C TYR A 38 -8.47 -1.36 -7.27
N LEU A 39 -8.02 -1.21 -6.03
CA LEU A 39 -8.86 -0.66 -4.97
C LEU A 39 -8.95 0.86 -5.02
N GLY A 40 -7.91 1.52 -5.52
CA GLY A 40 -7.85 2.97 -5.53
C GLY A 40 -7.12 3.51 -4.31
N SER A 41 -6.60 4.73 -4.45
CA SER A 41 -5.78 5.32 -3.38
C SER A 41 -6.58 5.56 -2.10
N SER A 42 -7.89 5.73 -2.19
CA SER A 42 -8.70 5.97 -1.00
C SER A 42 -8.72 4.75 -0.07
N GLU A 43 -8.36 3.57 -0.57
CA GLU A 43 -8.35 2.35 0.23
C GLU A 43 -6.94 1.93 0.65
N ASP A 44 -5.94 2.77 0.39
CA ASP A 44 -4.56 2.40 0.67
C ASP A 44 -4.29 2.12 2.16
N PHE A 45 -5.01 2.80 3.04
CA PHE A 45 -4.83 2.63 4.48
C PHE A 45 -5.96 1.85 5.11
N ASP A 46 -6.82 1.24 4.30
CA ASP A 46 -7.98 0.52 4.80
C ASP A 46 -8.04 -0.87 4.15
N LYS A 47 -8.73 -1.00 3.03
CA LYS A 47 -8.92 -2.30 2.42
C LYS A 47 -7.62 -2.93 1.95
N LEU A 48 -6.70 -2.13 1.43
CA LEU A 48 -5.43 -2.68 0.97
C LEU A 48 -4.68 -3.35 2.12
N VAL A 49 -4.59 -2.67 3.25
CA VAL A 49 -3.90 -3.22 4.41
C VAL A 49 -4.62 -4.47 4.90
N ASP A 50 -5.94 -4.43 4.94
CA ASP A 50 -6.72 -5.58 5.37
C ASP A 50 -6.46 -6.79 4.48
N MET A 51 -6.41 -6.59 3.16
CA MET A 51 -6.15 -7.69 2.24
C MET A 51 -4.74 -8.25 2.42
N LEU A 52 -3.77 -7.39 2.67
CA LEU A 52 -2.40 -7.85 2.86
C LEU A 52 -2.25 -8.62 4.17
N GLU A 53 -2.98 -8.21 5.21
CA GLU A 53 -2.93 -8.92 6.48
C GLU A 53 -3.48 -10.33 6.36
N LYS A 54 -4.39 -10.54 5.42
CA LYS A 54 -4.99 -11.84 5.19
C LYS A 54 -4.31 -12.58 4.03
N TRP A 55 -3.25 -12.02 3.48
CA TRP A 55 -2.59 -12.59 2.32
C TRP A 55 -1.90 -13.89 2.69
N GLU A 56 -2.11 -14.91 1.87
CA GLU A 56 -1.43 -16.19 2.04
C GLU A 56 -0.79 -16.59 0.73
N ASP A 57 0.47 -16.96 0.78
CA ASP A 57 1.18 -17.42 -0.41
C ASP A 57 0.80 -18.85 -0.78
#